data_a7b871bc9dd1a3d5dddab20801150709
#
_entry.id   a7b871bc9dd1a3d5dddab20801150709
#
_cell.length_a   1.000
_cell.length_b   1.000
_cell.length_c   1.000
_cell.angle_alpha   90.00
_cell.angle_beta   90.00
_cell.angle_gamma   90.00
#
_symmetry.space_group_name_H-M   'P 1'
#
loop_
_entity.id
_entity.type
_entity.pdbx_description
1 polymer ?
#
loop_
_entity_poly.entity_id
_entity_poly.type
_entity_poly.pdbx_seq_one_letter_code
_entity_poly.pdbx_strand_id
1 'polypeptide(L)'
;AHCIPGDDAVLKVGDFVSVDCCTYLNGACGDSAYTFCVGEVDEEVRKLLKVTKEALYIGIQNAVHGKRLGDIGYAIQQHCESNSYGVVREFVGHGIGKEMHEDPQVPNYGKRGYGTMLKKGLCIAIEPMITLGNRQILMERDGWTVRTKARKCAAHFEHTIAVGTGEADILS
;
A
#
# COMPACT_ATOMS: atom_id res chain seq x y z
N ALA A 1 -0.03 10.01 5.03
CA ALA A 1 0.41 8.97 4.11
C ALA A 1 1.85 9.22 3.65
N HIS A 2 2.15 10.39 3.10
CA HIS A 2 3.52 10.73 2.72
C HIS A 2 3.98 11.98 3.44
N CYS A 3 5.26 12.02 3.85
CA CYS A 3 5.90 13.23 4.36
C CYS A 3 7.42 13.13 4.13
N ILE A 4 8.10 14.28 4.15
CA ILE A 4 9.56 14.32 4.12
C ILE A 4 10.06 14.17 5.56
N PRO A 5 11.02 13.27 5.83
CA PRO A 5 11.64 13.19 7.16
C PRO A 5 12.33 14.50 7.50
N GLY A 6 12.26 14.90 8.77
CA GLY A 6 12.89 16.11 9.26
C GLY A 6 13.54 15.86 10.62
N ASP A 7 14.62 16.58 10.90
CA ASP A 7 15.39 16.44 12.15
C ASP A 7 14.57 16.78 13.40
N ASP A 8 13.50 17.56 13.24
CA ASP A 8 12.59 17.93 14.32
C ASP A 8 11.57 16.85 14.69
N ALA A 9 11.43 15.82 13.85
CA ALA A 9 10.46 14.73 14.02
C ALA A 9 11.08 13.58 14.84
N VAL A 10 11.14 13.74 16.16
CA VAL A 10 11.64 12.70 17.08
C VAL A 10 10.52 11.75 17.45
N LEU A 11 10.71 10.46 17.14
CA LEU A 11 9.76 9.40 17.50
C LEU A 11 9.76 9.15 19.02
N LYS A 12 8.58 8.91 19.58
CA LYS A 12 8.35 8.62 21.00
C LYS A 12 7.61 7.30 21.15
N VAL A 13 7.70 6.71 22.33
CA VAL A 13 6.89 5.54 22.69
C VAL A 13 5.40 5.88 22.52
N GLY A 14 4.67 5.02 21.83
CA GLY A 14 3.27 5.24 21.43
C GLY A 14 3.11 5.74 20.00
N ASP A 15 4.17 6.23 19.36
CA ASP A 15 4.14 6.59 17.95
C ASP A 15 4.19 5.34 17.07
N PHE A 16 3.78 5.52 15.81
CA PHE A 16 4.05 4.57 14.74
C PHE A 16 4.49 5.34 13.50
N VAL A 17 5.34 4.72 12.68
CA VAL A 17 5.94 5.35 11.51
C VAL A 17 5.89 4.40 10.33
N SER A 18 5.40 4.87 9.18
CA SER A 18 5.55 4.18 7.91
C SER A 18 6.87 4.60 7.28
N VAL A 19 7.70 3.61 6.96
CA VAL A 19 8.94 3.80 6.21
C VAL A 19 8.71 3.19 4.83
N ASP A 20 8.90 4.01 3.82
CA ASP A 20 8.72 3.68 2.42
C ASP A 20 10.05 3.90 1.71
N CYS A 21 10.59 2.84 1.10
CA CYS A 21 11.93 2.82 0.55
C CYS A 21 11.97 2.17 -0.83
N CYS A 22 12.32 2.98 -1.83
CA CYS A 22 12.71 2.45 -3.13
C CYS A 22 14.22 2.30 -3.24
N THR A 23 14.67 1.17 -3.78
CA THR A 23 16.07 0.89 -4.07
C THR A 23 16.29 0.66 -5.57
N TYR A 24 17.46 1.05 -6.05
CA TYR A 24 17.89 0.78 -7.42
C TYR A 24 19.19 -0.02 -7.41
N LEU A 25 19.15 -1.22 -7.99
CA LEU A 25 20.31 -2.09 -8.04
C LEU A 25 20.40 -2.80 -9.40
N ASN A 26 21.57 -2.71 -10.04
CA ASN A 26 21.87 -3.42 -11.30
C ASN A 26 20.83 -3.24 -12.41
N GLY A 27 20.22 -2.06 -12.50
CA GLY A 27 19.27 -1.73 -13.56
C GLY A 27 17.82 -2.12 -13.24
N ALA A 28 17.52 -2.45 -12.00
CA ALA A 28 16.15 -2.73 -11.52
C ALA A 28 15.82 -1.97 -10.24
N CYS A 29 14.55 -1.57 -10.13
CA CYS A 29 13.99 -0.98 -8.92
C CYS A 29 13.28 -2.06 -8.09
N GLY A 30 13.33 -1.88 -6.76
CA GLY A 30 12.51 -2.61 -5.81
C GLY A 30 11.94 -1.62 -4.81
N ASP A 31 10.64 -1.72 -4.54
CA ASP A 31 9.90 -0.82 -3.66
C ASP A 31 9.25 -1.58 -2.51
N SER A 32 9.21 -0.95 -1.34
CA SER A 32 8.67 -1.60 -0.15
C SER A 32 8.34 -0.58 0.93
N ALA A 33 7.18 -0.73 1.56
CA ALA A 33 6.81 0.06 2.71
C ALA A 33 6.36 -0.80 3.88
N TYR A 34 6.72 -0.37 5.08
CA TYR A 34 6.32 -1.02 6.31
C TYR A 34 6.01 0.00 7.41
N THR A 35 4.95 -0.24 8.16
CA THR A 35 4.59 0.59 9.31
C THR A 35 5.05 -0.08 10.61
N PHE A 36 5.95 0.60 11.33
CA PHE A 36 6.55 0.15 12.60
C PHE A 36 5.90 0.86 13.78
N CYS A 37 5.73 0.13 14.90
CA CYS A 37 5.33 0.71 16.18
C CYS A 37 6.58 1.07 17.00
N VAL A 38 6.54 2.17 17.72
CA VAL A 38 7.56 2.57 18.69
C VAL A 38 7.06 2.22 20.09
N GLY A 39 7.43 1.04 20.58
CA GLY A 39 6.92 0.50 21.83
C GLY A 39 5.43 0.13 21.73
N GLU A 40 4.70 0.33 22.83
CA GLU A 40 3.27 0.06 22.90
C GLU A 40 2.47 1.19 22.25
N VAL A 41 1.55 0.83 21.35
CA VAL A 41 0.62 1.75 20.67
C VAL A 41 -0.82 1.43 21.06
N ASP A 42 -1.73 2.37 20.83
CA ASP A 42 -3.16 2.18 21.08
C ASP A 42 -3.70 0.97 20.31
N GLU A 43 -4.65 0.25 20.90
CA GLU A 43 -5.25 -0.95 20.32
C GLU A 43 -5.95 -0.65 18.98
N GLU A 44 -6.54 0.53 18.83
CA GLU A 44 -7.15 0.97 17.56
C GLU A 44 -6.08 1.09 16.44
N VAL A 45 -4.89 1.60 16.77
CA VAL A 45 -3.75 1.67 15.85
C VAL A 45 -3.25 0.26 15.53
N ARG A 46 -3.04 -0.57 16.55
CA ARG A 46 -2.62 -1.97 16.37
C ARG A 46 -3.53 -2.73 15.42
N LYS A 47 -4.84 -2.57 15.60
CA LYS A 47 -5.85 -3.17 14.71
C LYS A 47 -5.77 -2.61 13.29
N LEU A 48 -5.59 -1.29 13.12
CA LEU A 48 -5.40 -0.67 11.80
C LEU A 48 -4.20 -1.27 11.07
N LEU A 49 -3.05 -1.34 11.75
CA LEU A 49 -1.83 -1.91 11.16
C LEU A 49 -2.02 -3.36 10.74
N LYS A 50 -2.63 -4.16 11.61
CA LYS A 50 -2.92 -5.57 11.33
C LYS A 50 -3.80 -5.71 10.08
N VAL A 51 -4.93 -5.02 10.02
CA VAL A 51 -5.88 -5.09 8.89
C VAL A 51 -5.23 -4.59 7.60
N THR A 52 -4.41 -3.53 7.65
CA THR A 52 -3.70 -3.02 6.47
C THR A 52 -2.69 -4.04 5.95
N LYS A 53 -1.93 -4.66 6.84
CA LYS A 53 -0.97 -5.71 6.46
C LYS A 53 -1.69 -6.95 5.87
N GLU A 54 -2.78 -7.39 6.49
CA GLU A 54 -3.61 -8.47 5.96
C GLU A 54 -4.15 -8.13 4.57
N ALA A 55 -4.61 -6.88 4.36
CA ALA A 55 -5.10 -6.41 3.07
C ALA A 55 -4.04 -6.50 1.96
N LEU A 56 -2.77 -6.16 2.27
CA LEU A 56 -1.64 -6.33 1.35
C LEU A 56 -1.51 -7.81 0.92
N TYR A 57 -1.45 -8.73 1.86
CA TYR A 57 -1.30 -10.16 1.54
C TYR A 57 -2.52 -10.74 0.81
N ILE A 58 -3.73 -10.28 1.12
CA ILE A 58 -4.94 -10.63 0.38
C ILE A 58 -4.85 -10.12 -1.07
N GLY A 59 -4.32 -8.92 -1.28
CA GLY A 59 -4.02 -8.38 -2.61
C GLY A 59 -3.03 -9.28 -3.36
N ILE A 60 -1.90 -9.63 -2.74
CA ILE A 60 -0.86 -10.50 -3.30
C ILE A 60 -1.41 -11.87 -3.69
N GLN A 61 -2.24 -12.49 -2.87
CA GLN A 61 -2.90 -13.78 -3.18
C GLN A 61 -3.81 -13.71 -4.42
N ASN A 62 -4.26 -12.50 -4.79
CA ASN A 62 -5.04 -12.26 -5.99
C ASN A 62 -4.19 -11.86 -7.21
N ALA A 63 -2.88 -11.64 -7.03
CA ALA A 63 -1.94 -11.26 -8.08
C ALA A 63 -1.40 -12.46 -8.86
N VAL A 64 -2.27 -13.24 -9.47
CA VAL A 64 -1.89 -14.45 -10.22
C VAL A 64 -2.27 -14.36 -11.70
N HIS A 65 -1.52 -15.06 -12.53
CA HIS A 65 -1.74 -15.09 -13.98
C HIS A 65 -3.20 -15.41 -14.34
N GLY A 66 -3.76 -14.64 -15.26
CA GLY A 66 -5.14 -14.78 -15.72
C GLY A 66 -6.20 -14.01 -14.94
N LYS A 67 -5.89 -13.58 -13.70
CA LYS A 67 -6.71 -12.60 -12.99
C LYS A 67 -6.47 -11.18 -13.54
N ARG A 68 -7.18 -10.21 -12.99
CA ARG A 68 -7.11 -8.80 -13.41
C ARG A 68 -6.78 -7.88 -12.24
N LEU A 69 -6.28 -6.69 -12.52
CA LEU A 69 -5.98 -5.69 -11.48
C LEU A 69 -7.15 -5.39 -10.56
N GLY A 70 -8.38 -5.36 -11.12
CA GLY A 70 -9.59 -5.19 -10.33
C GLY A 70 -9.88 -6.32 -9.34
N ASP A 71 -9.32 -7.51 -9.53
CA ASP A 71 -9.45 -8.61 -8.56
C ASP A 71 -8.61 -8.33 -7.32
N ILE A 72 -7.39 -7.77 -7.49
CA ILE A 72 -6.52 -7.31 -6.41
C ILE A 72 -7.22 -6.21 -5.62
N GLY A 73 -7.59 -5.11 -6.30
CA GLY A 73 -8.18 -3.94 -5.66
C GLY A 73 -9.50 -4.25 -4.97
N TYR A 74 -10.35 -5.08 -5.58
CA TYR A 74 -11.60 -5.51 -4.96
C TYR A 74 -11.36 -6.28 -3.64
N ALA A 75 -10.41 -7.21 -3.63
CA ALA A 75 -10.11 -8.02 -2.45
C ALA A 75 -9.58 -7.18 -1.29
N ILE A 76 -8.65 -6.25 -1.57
CA ILE A 76 -8.15 -5.26 -0.60
C ILE A 76 -9.30 -4.42 -0.05
N GLN A 77 -10.09 -3.81 -0.93
CA GLN A 77 -11.19 -2.94 -0.56
C GLN A 77 -12.21 -3.64 0.33
N GLN A 78 -12.64 -4.84 -0.04
CA GLN A 78 -13.62 -5.60 0.73
C GLN A 78 -13.11 -5.92 2.14
N HIS A 79 -11.84 -6.32 2.28
CA HIS A 79 -11.25 -6.61 3.59
C HIS A 79 -11.21 -5.36 4.48
N CYS A 80 -10.76 -4.23 3.96
CA CYS A 80 -10.65 -2.99 4.70
C CYS A 80 -12.02 -2.40 5.07
N GLU A 81 -12.95 -2.32 4.12
CA GLU A 81 -14.29 -1.75 4.33
C GLU A 81 -15.13 -2.61 5.29
N SER A 82 -14.98 -3.96 5.29
CA SER A 82 -15.62 -4.83 6.27
C SER A 82 -15.14 -4.61 7.70
N ASN A 83 -13.93 -4.04 7.86
CA ASN A 83 -13.39 -3.59 9.14
C ASN A 83 -13.70 -2.11 9.45
N SER A 84 -14.55 -1.47 8.65
CA SER A 84 -14.92 -0.05 8.77
C SER A 84 -13.77 0.93 8.55
N TYR A 85 -12.79 0.57 7.73
CA TYR A 85 -11.66 1.41 7.36
C TYR A 85 -11.81 1.97 5.94
N GLY A 86 -11.24 3.17 5.74
CA GLY A 86 -11.21 3.83 4.44
C GLY A 86 -10.01 3.39 3.60
N VAL A 87 -10.22 3.14 2.30
CA VAL A 87 -9.16 2.86 1.33
C VAL A 87 -8.87 4.12 0.56
N VAL A 88 -7.64 4.66 0.63
CA VAL A 88 -7.21 5.83 -0.15
C VAL A 88 -7.28 5.47 -1.65
N ARG A 89 -7.74 6.42 -2.46
CA ARG A 89 -7.94 6.22 -3.91
C ARG A 89 -7.08 7.12 -4.78
N GLU A 90 -6.55 8.17 -4.20
CA GLU A 90 -5.74 9.18 -4.87
C GLU A 90 -4.31 8.69 -5.13
N PHE A 91 -3.86 7.70 -4.37
CA PHE A 91 -2.59 7.00 -4.53
C PHE A 91 -2.86 5.52 -4.76
N VAL A 92 -2.10 4.94 -5.67
CA VAL A 92 -2.28 3.57 -6.12
C VAL A 92 -0.92 2.93 -6.36
N GLY A 93 -0.84 1.62 -6.30
CA GLY A 93 0.34 0.88 -6.69
C GLY A 93 0.62 1.01 -8.20
N HIS A 94 1.72 0.45 -8.63
CA HIS A 94 2.23 0.66 -9.98
C HIS A 94 3.01 -0.54 -10.52
N GLY A 95 3.22 -0.57 -11.82
CA GLY A 95 4.25 -1.40 -12.41
C GLY A 95 5.63 -0.94 -11.93
N ILE A 96 6.59 -1.85 -11.83
CA ILE A 96 7.96 -1.56 -11.41
C ILE A 96 8.94 -2.44 -12.16
N GLY A 97 10.10 -1.89 -12.52
CA GLY A 97 11.12 -2.60 -13.26
C GLY A 97 12.38 -1.80 -13.38
N LYS A 98 12.67 -1.27 -14.56
CA LYS A 98 13.82 -0.36 -14.77
C LYS A 98 13.58 1.01 -14.16
N GLU A 99 12.32 1.45 -14.20
CA GLU A 99 11.87 2.68 -13.57
C GLU A 99 11.10 2.33 -12.30
N MET A 100 11.09 3.24 -11.33
CA MET A 100 10.36 3.07 -10.08
C MET A 100 8.85 2.99 -10.35
N HIS A 101 8.34 3.86 -11.22
CA HIS A 101 6.94 3.88 -11.59
C HIS A 101 6.77 3.55 -13.07
N GLU A 102 6.17 2.40 -13.34
CA GLU A 102 5.81 1.94 -14.68
C GLU A 102 4.30 1.63 -14.77
N ASP A 103 3.78 1.51 -15.98
CA ASP A 103 2.45 0.93 -16.18
C ASP A 103 2.43 -0.57 -15.81
N PRO A 104 1.30 -1.09 -15.33
CA PRO A 104 0.02 -0.45 -15.11
C PRO A 104 -0.12 0.19 -13.72
N GLN A 105 -1.07 1.11 -13.56
CA GLN A 105 -1.54 1.49 -12.22
C GLN A 105 -2.22 0.30 -11.53
N VAL A 106 -2.01 0.14 -10.22
CA VAL A 106 -2.52 -0.96 -9.39
C VAL A 106 -3.39 -0.42 -8.25
N PRO A 107 -4.66 -0.07 -8.52
CA PRO A 107 -5.53 0.47 -7.48
C PRO A 107 -5.82 -0.52 -6.36
N ASN A 108 -5.87 -0.01 -5.12
CA ASN A 108 -6.26 -0.77 -3.93
C ASN A 108 -7.79 -0.90 -3.76
N TYR A 109 -8.53 -0.61 -4.80
CA TYR A 109 -9.98 -0.68 -4.91
C TYR A 109 -10.38 -1.08 -6.33
N GLY A 110 -11.61 -1.52 -6.50
CA GLY A 110 -12.05 -1.86 -7.84
C GLY A 110 -13.20 -2.84 -7.92
N LYS A 111 -13.34 -3.45 -9.09
CA LYS A 111 -14.38 -4.42 -9.40
C LYS A 111 -13.76 -5.70 -9.96
N ARG A 112 -14.21 -6.85 -9.47
CA ARG A 112 -13.77 -8.17 -9.96
C ARG A 112 -13.90 -8.28 -11.47
N GLY A 113 -12.88 -8.87 -12.09
CA GLY A 113 -12.84 -9.14 -13.53
C GLY A 113 -12.61 -7.90 -14.41
N TYR A 114 -12.27 -6.75 -13.84
CA TYR A 114 -11.99 -5.51 -14.58
C TYR A 114 -10.50 -5.13 -14.54
N GLY A 115 -10.13 -4.30 -15.49
CA GLY A 115 -8.76 -3.79 -15.63
C GLY A 115 -7.85 -4.73 -16.39
N THR A 116 -6.57 -4.39 -16.43
CA THR A 116 -5.52 -5.12 -17.14
C THR A 116 -5.40 -6.56 -16.63
N MET A 117 -5.25 -7.50 -17.55
CA MET A 117 -5.00 -8.90 -17.21
C MET A 117 -3.57 -9.07 -16.70
N LEU A 118 -3.44 -9.77 -15.58
CA LEU A 118 -2.16 -10.11 -14.99
C LEU A 118 -1.48 -11.22 -15.78
N LYS A 119 -0.25 -10.98 -16.19
CA LYS A 119 0.56 -11.95 -16.92
C LYS A 119 1.72 -12.41 -16.05
N LYS A 120 2.07 -13.70 -16.12
CA LYS A 120 3.26 -14.23 -15.44
C LYS A 120 4.49 -13.37 -15.75
N GLY A 121 5.25 -13.01 -14.72
CA GLY A 121 6.46 -12.20 -14.82
C GLY A 121 6.21 -10.69 -14.80
N LEU A 122 4.97 -10.23 -14.79
CA LEU A 122 4.66 -8.82 -14.54
C LEU A 122 5.07 -8.46 -13.12
N CYS A 123 5.95 -7.46 -12.96
CA CYS A 123 6.34 -6.92 -11.67
C CYS A 123 5.49 -5.70 -11.35
N ILE A 124 4.92 -5.68 -10.15
CA ILE A 124 4.07 -4.59 -9.65
C ILE A 124 4.31 -4.34 -8.16
N ALA A 125 4.14 -3.10 -7.73
CA ALA A 125 4.00 -2.71 -6.34
C ALA A 125 2.53 -2.78 -5.94
N ILE A 126 2.24 -3.46 -4.82
CA ILE A 126 0.91 -3.47 -4.19
C ILE A 126 1.06 -2.77 -2.85
N GLU A 127 0.39 -1.64 -2.68
CA GLU A 127 0.66 -0.68 -1.60
C GLU A 127 -0.62 -0.10 -0.98
N PRO A 128 -1.43 -0.88 -0.25
CA PRO A 128 -2.62 -0.35 0.38
C PRO A 128 -2.30 0.73 1.42
N MET A 129 -2.94 1.89 1.24
CA MET A 129 -2.97 3.00 2.21
C MET A 129 -4.35 3.07 2.83
N ILE A 130 -4.44 2.75 4.12
CA ILE A 130 -5.69 2.54 4.83
C ILE A 130 -5.83 3.55 5.97
N THR A 131 -7.03 4.10 6.13
CA THR A 131 -7.32 5.16 7.10
C THR A 131 -8.35 4.73 8.13
N LEU A 132 -8.19 5.22 9.37
CA LEU A 132 -9.24 5.14 10.38
C LEU A 132 -10.40 6.06 10.00
N GLY A 133 -11.53 5.46 9.61
CA GLY A 133 -12.74 6.19 9.20
C GLY A 133 -12.82 6.42 7.70
N ASN A 134 -13.12 7.66 7.29
CA ASN A 134 -13.30 7.94 5.87
C ASN A 134 -11.97 7.99 5.10
N ARG A 135 -12.02 7.67 3.80
CA ARG A 135 -10.86 7.56 2.92
C ARG A 135 -10.28 8.89 2.44
N GLN A 136 -10.90 10.01 2.78
CA GLN A 136 -10.53 11.32 2.24
C GLN A 136 -9.19 11.80 2.78
N ILE A 137 -8.37 12.29 1.88
CA ILE A 137 -7.07 12.90 2.17
C ILE A 137 -7.05 14.36 1.75
N LEU A 138 -6.03 15.06 2.19
CA LEU A 138 -5.71 16.42 1.75
C LEU A 138 -4.19 16.53 1.62
N MET A 139 -3.77 17.29 0.61
CA MET A 139 -2.37 17.67 0.43
C MET A 139 -2.11 18.97 1.17
N GLU A 140 -1.04 19.00 1.94
CA GLU A 140 -0.60 20.19 2.67
C GLU A 140 -0.01 21.23 1.69
N ARG A 141 0.26 22.43 2.21
CA ARG A 141 0.75 23.57 1.40
C ARG A 141 2.15 23.36 0.82
N ASP A 142 2.92 22.44 1.35
CA ASP A 142 4.24 22.08 0.84
C ASP A 142 4.18 21.30 -0.49
N GLY A 143 2.98 20.92 -0.94
CA GLY A 143 2.77 20.17 -2.18
C GLY A 143 3.20 18.72 -2.14
N TRP A 144 3.60 18.21 -0.97
CA TRP A 144 4.11 16.85 -0.78
C TRP A 144 3.43 16.10 0.36
N THR A 145 3.33 16.72 1.53
CA THR A 145 2.76 16.07 2.72
C THR A 145 1.27 15.79 2.55
N VAL A 146 0.89 14.55 2.74
CA VAL A 146 -0.48 14.06 2.62
C VAL A 146 -1.01 13.62 3.97
N ARG A 147 -2.13 14.18 4.38
CA ARG A 147 -2.82 13.85 5.64
C ARG A 147 -4.23 13.34 5.41
N THR A 148 -4.73 12.55 6.33
CA THR A 148 -6.15 12.21 6.35
C THR A 148 -6.98 13.47 6.65
N LYS A 149 -8.06 13.70 5.90
CA LYS A 149 -8.95 14.83 6.13
C LYS A 149 -9.60 14.79 7.52
N ALA A 150 -9.85 13.59 8.02
CA ALA A 150 -10.39 13.37 9.36
C ALA A 150 -9.37 13.58 10.48
N ARG A 151 -8.08 13.83 10.17
CA ARG A 151 -6.96 13.93 11.14
C ARG A 151 -6.79 12.67 11.98
N LYS A 152 -7.24 11.52 11.47
CA LYS A 152 -7.07 10.20 12.09
C LYS A 152 -5.86 9.47 11.50
N CYS A 153 -5.44 8.41 12.16
CA CYS A 153 -4.31 7.57 11.76
C CYS A 153 -4.53 6.92 10.38
N ALA A 154 -3.45 6.70 9.68
CA ALA A 154 -3.38 5.90 8.46
C ALA A 154 -2.18 4.94 8.54
N ALA A 155 -2.28 3.79 7.89
CA ALA A 155 -1.21 2.82 7.77
C ALA A 155 -0.89 2.56 6.30
N HIS A 156 0.36 2.22 6.03
CA HIS A 156 0.88 1.88 4.72
C HIS A 156 1.77 0.64 4.82
N PHE A 157 1.50 -0.33 3.98
CA PHE A 157 2.34 -1.52 3.77
C PHE A 157 2.45 -1.77 2.28
N GLU A 158 3.59 -2.25 1.83
CA GLU A 158 3.86 -2.46 0.42
C GLU A 158 4.82 -3.60 0.20
N HIS A 159 4.62 -4.30 -0.92
CA HIS A 159 5.58 -5.21 -1.51
C HIS A 159 5.65 -5.08 -3.02
N THR A 160 6.87 -5.11 -3.55
CA THR A 160 7.13 -5.46 -4.94
C THR A 160 6.94 -6.97 -5.10
N ILE A 161 6.12 -7.36 -6.10
CA ILE A 161 5.88 -8.76 -6.40
C ILE A 161 6.04 -9.06 -7.89
N ALA A 162 6.35 -10.30 -8.21
CA ALA A 162 6.24 -10.83 -9.57
C ALA A 162 5.03 -11.76 -9.68
N VAL A 163 4.17 -11.50 -10.66
CA VAL A 163 2.98 -12.33 -10.92
C VAL A 163 3.38 -13.73 -11.34
N GLY A 164 2.96 -14.73 -10.58
CA GLY A 164 3.17 -16.15 -10.88
C GLY A 164 1.94 -16.82 -11.49
N THR A 165 2.03 -18.14 -11.73
CA THR A 165 0.90 -18.93 -12.28
C THR A 165 -0.09 -19.36 -11.20
N GLY A 166 0.37 -19.76 -10.03
CA GLY A 166 -0.46 -20.19 -8.89
C GLY A 166 -0.40 -19.23 -7.71
N GLU A 167 0.75 -18.63 -7.52
CA GLU A 167 1.04 -17.63 -6.49
C GLU A 167 1.98 -16.57 -7.04
N ALA A 168 2.06 -15.43 -6.40
CA ALA A 168 3.00 -14.38 -6.71
C ALA A 168 4.27 -14.53 -5.87
N ASP A 169 5.42 -14.22 -6.47
CA ASP A 169 6.70 -14.15 -5.76
C ASP A 169 6.84 -12.76 -5.13
N ILE A 170 7.09 -12.69 -3.82
CA ILE A 170 7.40 -11.45 -3.12
C ILE A 170 8.90 -11.18 -3.29
N LEU A 171 9.25 -10.00 -3.81
CA LEU A 171 10.62 -9.63 -4.18
C LEU A 171 11.26 -8.66 -3.18
N SER A 172 10.46 -8.00 -2.30
CA SER A 172 10.95 -7.04 -1.30
C SER A 172 10.52 -7.36 0.12
#